data_6edc5dda75de25a61e732e05b1bec4bc
#
_entry.id   6edc5dda75de25a61e732e05b1bec4bc
#
_cell.length_a   1.000
_cell.length_b   1.000
_cell.length_c   1.000
_cell.angle_alpha   90.00
_cell.angle_beta   90.00
_cell.angle_gamma   90.00
#
_symmetry.space_group_name_H-M   'P 1'
#
loop_
_entity.id
_entity.type
_entity.pdbx_description
1 polymer ?
#
loop_
_entity_poly.entity_id
_entity_poly.type
_entity_poly.pdbx_seq_one_letter_code
_entity_poly.pdbx_strand_id
1 'polypeptide(L)'
;MRSVRACDIADCPHLREFTPVSDPINSSEPSIVEPSHSAEDLFRISPLIRITLLSLYGALTTPLPFLSEVTNSPVAPNLLWVGIAIGAIGLYAVLCERVVVNPQGIEVTYPRWVPKFFRKGWQLPWAEVKALKPRSTGQGGLVYYFLSQSGQGYLLPTRVAGFARLVRRVEAETGIDTRDVKPLSQPWMYIILLGLTVMLLAIDGWTIWTAATLTP
;
A
#
# COMPACT_ATOMS: atom_id res chain seq x y z
N MET A 1 7.16 -19.28 -55.67
CA MET A 1 6.51 -20.42 -56.29
C MET A 1 7.03 -21.70 -55.70
N ARG A 2 6.34 -22.30 -54.76
CA ARG A 2 6.41 -23.72 -54.40
C ARG A 2 5.02 -24.13 -53.86
N SER A 3 4.33 -24.87 -54.68
CA SER A 3 3.03 -25.49 -54.45
C SER A 3 3.15 -26.53 -53.33
N VAL A 4 2.28 -26.42 -52.29
CA VAL A 4 2.05 -27.51 -51.34
C VAL A 4 0.78 -28.25 -51.77
N ARG A 5 0.97 -29.53 -52.11
CA ARG A 5 -0.08 -30.44 -52.54
C ARG A 5 -0.97 -30.81 -51.34
N ALA A 6 -2.26 -30.86 -51.61
CA ALA A 6 -3.24 -31.45 -50.74
C ALA A 6 -2.99 -32.97 -50.63
N CYS A 7 -3.06 -33.50 -49.41
CA CYS A 7 -3.10 -34.95 -49.16
C CYS A 7 -4.58 -35.38 -49.16
N ASP A 8 -4.87 -36.33 -50.06
CA ASP A 8 -6.17 -37.04 -50.17
C ASP A 8 -6.46 -37.86 -48.90
N ILE A 9 -7.69 -37.72 -48.42
CA ILE A 9 -8.28 -38.47 -47.28
C ILE A 9 -8.93 -39.74 -47.83
N ALA A 10 -8.13 -40.71 -48.28
CA ALA A 10 -8.69 -41.94 -48.81
C ALA A 10 -7.88 -43.23 -48.51
N ASP A 11 -7.14 -43.27 -47.41
CA ASP A 11 -6.52 -44.57 -47.05
C ASP A 11 -6.23 -44.62 -45.53
N CYS A 12 -7.26 -44.95 -44.75
CA CYS A 12 -7.14 -45.46 -43.38
C CYS A 12 -8.12 -46.58 -43.11
N PRO A 13 -7.76 -47.87 -43.34
CA PRO A 13 -8.57 -49.00 -42.97
C PRO A 13 -8.30 -49.41 -41.54
N HIS A 14 -9.00 -48.84 -40.53
CA HIS A 14 -9.18 -49.45 -39.22
C HIS A 14 -10.21 -48.62 -38.39
N LEU A 15 -11.47 -48.57 -38.81
CA LEU A 15 -12.56 -48.23 -37.92
C LEU A 15 -13.03 -49.52 -37.23
N ARG A 16 -12.56 -49.75 -36.01
CA ARG A 16 -13.25 -50.68 -35.10
C ARG A 16 -14.46 -49.95 -34.52
N GLU A 17 -15.60 -50.59 -34.73
CA GLU A 17 -16.88 -50.24 -34.10
C GLU A 17 -16.72 -50.13 -32.60
N PHE A 18 -16.91 -48.93 -32.09
CA PHE A 18 -17.07 -48.68 -30.64
C PHE A 18 -18.57 -48.66 -30.36
N THR A 19 -19.08 -49.71 -29.73
CA THR A 19 -20.42 -49.73 -29.13
C THR A 19 -20.47 -48.72 -27.98
N PRO A 20 -21.50 -47.88 -27.89
CA PRO A 20 -21.68 -46.98 -26.76
C PRO A 20 -22.15 -47.79 -25.54
N VAL A 21 -21.27 -47.94 -24.57
CA VAL A 21 -21.66 -48.34 -23.21
C VAL A 21 -22.30 -47.16 -22.53
N SER A 22 -23.58 -47.23 -22.30
CA SER A 22 -24.34 -46.24 -21.53
C SER A 22 -24.15 -46.51 -20.04
N ASP A 23 -23.12 -45.93 -19.42
CA ASP A 23 -23.04 -45.81 -17.99
C ASP A 23 -23.63 -44.46 -17.56
N PRO A 24 -24.55 -44.40 -16.61
CA PRO A 24 -25.00 -43.15 -16.04
C PRO A 24 -23.91 -42.60 -15.11
N ILE A 25 -22.97 -41.85 -15.68
CA ILE A 25 -22.03 -41.09 -14.89
C ILE A 25 -22.81 -39.99 -14.18
N ASN A 26 -23.04 -40.21 -12.90
CA ASN A 26 -23.43 -39.20 -11.94
C ASN A 26 -22.31 -38.14 -11.90
N SER A 27 -22.34 -37.17 -12.81
CA SER A 27 -21.47 -36.04 -12.84
C SER A 27 -21.89 -35.02 -11.75
N SER A 28 -21.52 -35.33 -10.50
CA SER A 28 -21.29 -34.29 -9.54
C SER A 28 -20.00 -33.57 -9.97
N GLU A 29 -20.10 -32.68 -10.96
CA GLU A 29 -19.09 -31.68 -11.21
C GLU A 29 -18.84 -30.97 -9.90
N PRO A 30 -17.55 -30.94 -9.40
CA PRO A 30 -17.21 -30.01 -8.37
C PRO A 30 -17.44 -28.63 -8.99
N SER A 31 -18.53 -27.97 -8.58
CA SER A 31 -18.72 -26.56 -8.84
C SER A 31 -17.45 -25.87 -8.37
N ILE A 32 -16.59 -25.48 -9.31
CA ILE A 32 -15.53 -24.53 -9.08
C ILE A 32 -16.26 -23.30 -8.57
N VAL A 33 -16.27 -23.14 -7.25
CA VAL A 33 -16.71 -21.92 -6.59
C VAL A 33 -15.70 -20.89 -7.06
N GLU A 34 -16.02 -20.19 -8.15
CA GLU A 34 -15.33 -18.97 -8.49
C GLU A 34 -15.34 -18.10 -7.22
N PRO A 35 -14.17 -17.62 -6.76
CA PRO A 35 -14.15 -16.75 -5.60
C PRO A 35 -15.03 -15.56 -5.95
N SER A 36 -16.18 -15.49 -5.29
CA SER A 36 -17.17 -14.43 -5.50
C SER A 36 -16.44 -13.09 -5.39
N HIS A 37 -16.41 -12.33 -6.48
CA HIS A 37 -15.83 -10.99 -6.64
C HIS A 37 -16.49 -9.91 -5.74
N SER A 38 -17.27 -10.31 -4.77
CA SER A 38 -17.95 -9.46 -3.79
C SER A 38 -17.16 -9.22 -2.51
N ALA A 39 -15.90 -9.69 -2.42
CA ALA A 39 -15.09 -9.45 -1.23
C ALA A 39 -14.54 -8.02 -1.21
N GLU A 40 -14.85 -7.31 -0.13
CA GLU A 40 -14.26 -6.03 0.23
C GLU A 40 -12.76 -6.24 0.54
N ASP A 41 -11.89 -5.62 -0.25
CA ASP A 41 -10.44 -5.68 -0.06
C ASP A 41 -9.97 -4.51 0.80
N LEU A 42 -9.40 -4.82 1.97
CA LEU A 42 -8.85 -3.83 2.88
C LEU A 42 -7.32 -3.75 2.75
N PHE A 43 -6.83 -2.61 2.30
CA PHE A 43 -5.40 -2.31 2.21
C PHE A 43 -4.99 -1.33 3.33
N ARG A 44 -3.87 -1.62 3.99
CA ARG A 44 -3.30 -0.77 5.04
C ARG A 44 -1.90 -0.32 4.65
N ILE A 45 -1.43 0.77 5.23
CA ILE A 45 -0.03 1.19 5.08
C ILE A 45 0.90 0.05 5.52
N SER A 46 1.97 -0.18 4.77
CA SER A 46 2.97 -1.20 5.07
C SER A 46 3.49 -1.06 6.52
N PRO A 47 3.54 -2.14 7.31
CA PRO A 47 4.07 -2.10 8.67
C PRO A 47 5.53 -1.64 8.71
N LEU A 48 6.33 -1.97 7.69
CA LEU A 48 7.71 -1.49 7.57
C LEU A 48 7.77 0.04 7.54
N ILE A 49 6.94 0.68 6.70
CA ILE A 49 6.87 2.15 6.60
C ILE A 49 6.48 2.75 7.95
N ARG A 50 5.47 2.16 8.60
CA ARG A 50 4.96 2.63 9.89
C ARG A 50 6.03 2.58 10.98
N ILE A 51 6.70 1.43 11.12
CA ILE A 51 7.76 1.23 12.11
C ILE A 51 8.91 2.18 11.83
N THR A 52 9.40 2.27 10.59
CA THR A 52 10.52 3.12 10.23
C THR A 52 10.26 4.60 10.54
N LEU A 53 9.08 5.12 10.17
CA LEU A 53 8.77 6.53 10.41
C LEU A 53 8.56 6.86 11.89
N LEU A 54 7.94 5.96 12.66
CA LEU A 54 7.78 6.15 14.11
C LEU A 54 9.11 6.05 14.84
N SER A 55 9.96 5.09 14.47
CA SER A 55 11.31 4.96 15.06
C SER A 55 12.18 6.17 14.72
N LEU A 56 12.12 6.65 13.47
CA LEU A 56 12.85 7.87 13.07
C LEU A 56 12.37 9.09 13.84
N TYR A 57 11.05 9.23 13.99
CA TYR A 57 10.49 10.31 14.82
C TYR A 57 11.01 10.23 16.25
N GLY A 58 11.00 9.04 16.86
CA GLY A 58 11.55 8.81 18.20
C GLY A 58 13.02 9.18 18.28
N ALA A 59 13.85 8.70 17.34
CA ALA A 59 15.28 8.99 17.30
C ALA A 59 15.57 10.50 17.23
N LEU A 60 14.84 11.23 16.38
CA LEU A 60 15.09 12.67 16.22
C LEU A 60 14.55 13.53 17.38
N THR A 61 13.55 13.05 18.11
CA THR A 61 12.90 13.88 19.14
C THR A 61 13.31 13.52 20.57
N THR A 62 13.72 12.27 20.84
CA THR A 62 14.11 11.83 22.18
C THR A 62 15.27 12.65 22.80
N PRO A 63 16.31 13.08 22.07
CA PRO A 63 17.38 13.88 22.64
C PRO A 63 16.95 15.28 23.06
N LEU A 64 15.87 15.84 22.51
CA LEU A 64 15.47 17.24 22.74
C LEU A 64 15.23 17.60 24.21
N PRO A 65 14.50 16.81 25.03
CA PRO A 65 14.30 17.12 26.43
C PRO A 65 15.63 17.14 27.23
N PHE A 66 16.53 16.18 26.96
CA PHE A 66 17.85 16.12 27.62
C PHE A 66 18.73 17.31 27.22
N LEU A 67 18.71 17.68 25.94
CA LEU A 67 19.46 18.83 25.46
C LEU A 67 18.92 20.12 26.07
N SER A 68 17.62 20.26 26.29
CA SER A 68 17.02 21.44 26.93
C SER A 68 17.48 21.63 28.37
N GLU A 69 17.73 20.56 29.12
CA GLU A 69 18.28 20.59 30.46
C GLU A 69 19.76 21.08 30.47
N VAL A 70 20.57 20.51 29.57
CA VAL A 70 22.00 20.85 29.47
C VAL A 70 22.22 22.29 29.00
N THR A 71 21.40 22.78 28.09
CA THR A 71 21.53 24.15 27.52
C THR A 71 20.80 25.21 28.33
N ASN A 72 20.19 24.88 29.48
CA ASN A 72 19.35 25.80 30.27
C ASN A 72 18.32 26.52 29.39
N SER A 73 17.65 25.76 28.50
CA SER A 73 16.65 26.30 27.59
C SER A 73 15.47 26.90 28.38
N PRO A 74 14.83 27.98 27.90
CA PRO A 74 13.62 28.54 28.52
C PRO A 74 12.41 27.59 28.42
N VAL A 75 12.49 26.50 27.62
CA VAL A 75 11.44 25.53 27.47
C VAL A 75 11.62 24.40 28.49
N ALA A 76 10.62 24.22 29.33
CA ALA A 76 10.64 23.13 30.32
C ALA A 76 10.68 21.75 29.65
N PRO A 77 11.52 20.80 30.11
CA PRO A 77 11.63 19.45 29.54
C PRO A 77 10.30 18.71 29.52
N ASN A 78 9.47 18.89 30.53
CA ASN A 78 8.14 18.29 30.60
C ASN A 78 7.22 18.73 29.44
N LEU A 79 7.31 20.00 29.01
CA LEU A 79 6.55 20.49 27.86
C LEU A 79 7.01 19.85 26.56
N LEU A 80 8.32 19.60 26.42
CA LEU A 80 8.88 18.90 25.26
C LEU A 80 8.37 17.44 25.21
N TRP A 81 8.36 16.73 26.35
CA TRP A 81 7.81 15.37 26.39
C TRP A 81 6.34 15.33 25.98
N VAL A 82 5.52 16.26 26.46
CA VAL A 82 4.11 16.38 26.04
C VAL A 82 4.00 16.66 24.54
N GLY A 83 4.81 17.57 24.02
CA GLY A 83 4.84 17.86 22.58
C GLY A 83 5.25 16.66 21.74
N ILE A 84 6.26 15.90 22.17
CA ILE A 84 6.70 14.66 21.52
C ILE A 84 5.58 13.62 21.53
N ALA A 85 4.89 13.44 22.65
CA ALA A 85 3.76 12.48 22.74
C ALA A 85 2.62 12.87 21.79
N ILE A 86 2.23 14.14 21.75
CA ILE A 86 1.20 14.66 20.84
C ILE A 86 1.62 14.47 19.39
N GLY A 87 2.87 14.79 19.05
CA GLY A 87 3.42 14.60 17.71
C GLY A 87 3.46 13.13 17.28
N ALA A 88 3.82 12.21 18.21
CA ALA A 88 3.79 10.78 17.96
C ALA A 88 2.38 10.27 17.67
N ILE A 89 1.39 10.72 18.45
CA ILE A 89 -0.03 10.39 18.23
C ILE A 89 -0.49 10.93 16.87
N GLY A 90 -0.15 12.16 16.54
CA GLY A 90 -0.48 12.77 15.25
C GLY A 90 0.15 12.03 14.07
N LEU A 91 1.44 11.68 14.17
CA LEU A 91 2.13 10.86 13.15
C LEU A 91 1.49 9.48 13.01
N TYR A 92 1.20 8.83 14.12
CA TYR A 92 0.51 7.53 14.11
C TYR A 92 -0.88 7.62 13.46
N ALA A 93 -1.63 8.68 13.74
CA ALA A 93 -2.93 8.92 13.12
C ALA A 93 -2.84 9.01 11.59
N VAL A 94 -1.84 9.73 11.07
CA VAL A 94 -1.58 9.82 9.62
C VAL A 94 -1.22 8.45 9.02
N LEU A 95 -0.46 7.65 9.75
CA LEU A 95 -0.03 6.32 9.32
C LEU A 95 -1.12 5.24 9.47
N CYS A 96 -2.29 5.57 10.03
CA CYS A 96 -3.43 4.67 10.14
C CYS A 96 -4.39 4.73 8.95
N GLU A 97 -4.00 5.35 7.83
CA GLU A 97 -4.77 5.35 6.58
C GLU A 97 -5.13 3.93 6.14
N ARG A 98 -6.36 3.76 5.68
CA ARG A 98 -6.92 2.50 5.17
C ARG A 98 -7.55 2.76 3.82
N VAL A 99 -7.32 1.86 2.89
CA VAL A 99 -7.95 1.86 1.57
C VAL A 99 -8.87 0.66 1.50
N VAL A 100 -10.12 0.92 1.28
CA VAL A 100 -11.17 -0.07 1.10
C VAL A 100 -11.53 -0.08 -0.38
N VAL A 101 -11.46 -1.25 -0.99
CA VAL A 101 -11.87 -1.46 -2.38
C VAL A 101 -13.04 -2.43 -2.38
N ASN A 102 -14.17 -1.99 -2.90
CA ASN A 102 -15.38 -2.76 -3.03
C ASN A 102 -15.89 -2.73 -4.48
N PRO A 103 -16.89 -3.51 -4.86
CA PRO A 103 -17.42 -3.51 -6.23
C PRO A 103 -18.03 -2.17 -6.67
N GLN A 104 -18.37 -1.27 -5.74
CA GLN A 104 -18.97 0.02 -6.02
C GLN A 104 -17.93 1.12 -6.24
N GLY A 105 -16.74 1.00 -5.63
CA GLY A 105 -15.72 2.04 -5.71
C GLY A 105 -14.52 1.82 -4.81
N ILE A 106 -13.70 2.85 -4.71
CA ILE A 106 -12.56 2.93 -3.81
C ILE A 106 -12.82 3.99 -2.75
N GLU A 107 -12.51 3.66 -1.51
CA GLU A 107 -12.65 4.55 -0.37
C GLU A 107 -11.34 4.63 0.42
N VAL A 108 -10.90 5.84 0.72
CA VAL A 108 -9.80 6.09 1.66
C VAL A 108 -10.39 6.59 2.96
N THR A 109 -10.16 5.82 4.02
CA THR A 109 -10.75 6.09 5.33
C THR A 109 -9.71 6.04 6.45
N TYR A 110 -10.05 6.63 7.59
CA TYR A 110 -9.22 6.66 8.79
C TYR A 110 -9.99 6.04 9.97
N PRO A 111 -9.31 5.48 10.98
CA PRO A 111 -9.96 4.98 12.19
C PRO A 111 -10.80 6.06 12.87
N ARG A 112 -11.88 5.65 13.56
CA ARG A 112 -12.84 6.56 14.22
C ARG A 112 -12.22 7.50 15.25
N TRP A 113 -11.07 7.12 15.85
CA TRP A 113 -10.37 7.96 16.83
C TRP A 113 -9.58 9.12 16.19
N VAL A 114 -9.36 9.10 14.86
CA VAL A 114 -8.73 10.21 14.14
C VAL A 114 -9.78 11.27 13.84
N PRO A 115 -9.61 12.51 14.34
CA PRO A 115 -10.58 13.57 14.10
C PRO A 115 -10.72 13.90 12.62
N LYS A 116 -11.95 14.06 12.14
CA LYS A 116 -12.23 14.33 10.72
C LYS A 116 -11.68 15.67 10.21
N PHE A 117 -11.39 16.62 11.12
CA PHE A 117 -10.74 17.89 10.75
C PHE A 117 -9.26 17.71 10.43
N PHE A 118 -8.61 16.68 11.00
CA PHE A 118 -7.18 16.41 10.78
C PHE A 118 -6.93 15.71 9.45
N ARG A 119 -7.78 14.75 9.07
CA ARG A 119 -7.74 14.05 7.79
C ARG A 119 -9.15 13.69 7.34
N LYS A 120 -9.50 14.15 6.14
CA LYS A 120 -10.73 13.72 5.46
C LYS A 120 -10.43 12.52 4.59
N GLY A 121 -11.19 11.43 4.80
CA GLY A 121 -11.29 10.37 3.82
C GLY A 121 -12.02 10.86 2.57
N TRP A 122 -11.92 10.10 1.50
CA TRP A 122 -12.65 10.32 0.27
C TRP A 122 -13.16 9.01 -0.28
N GLN A 123 -14.23 9.06 -1.04
CA GLN A 123 -14.83 7.93 -1.72
C GLN A 123 -15.04 8.29 -3.18
N LEU A 124 -14.75 7.33 -4.08
CA LEU A 124 -14.90 7.50 -5.51
C LEU A 124 -15.53 6.24 -6.11
N PRO A 125 -16.78 6.31 -6.59
CA PRO A 125 -17.42 5.22 -7.33
C PRO A 125 -16.67 4.92 -8.63
N TRP A 126 -16.56 3.65 -9.01
CA TRP A 126 -15.88 3.27 -10.27
C TRP A 126 -16.51 3.92 -11.50
N ALA A 127 -17.83 4.07 -11.50
CA ALA A 127 -18.56 4.74 -12.60
C ALA A 127 -18.16 6.20 -12.81
N GLU A 128 -17.61 6.87 -11.80
CA GLU A 128 -17.15 8.25 -11.88
C GLU A 128 -15.68 8.38 -12.28
N VAL A 129 -14.93 7.28 -12.30
CA VAL A 129 -13.51 7.30 -12.69
C VAL A 129 -13.39 7.50 -14.19
N LYS A 130 -12.82 8.64 -14.59
CA LYS A 130 -12.58 8.98 -15.99
C LYS A 130 -11.21 8.50 -16.48
N ALA A 131 -10.18 8.67 -15.68
CA ALA A 131 -8.80 8.33 -16.04
C ALA A 131 -7.90 8.25 -14.79
N LEU A 132 -6.80 7.52 -14.93
CA LEU A 132 -5.68 7.52 -13.98
C LEU A 132 -4.52 8.30 -14.62
N LYS A 133 -4.10 9.43 -14.01
CA LYS A 133 -3.04 10.28 -14.56
C LYS A 133 -1.81 10.30 -13.67
N PRO A 134 -0.61 10.07 -14.22
CA PRO A 134 0.65 10.29 -13.51
C PRO A 134 0.91 11.79 -13.33
N ARG A 135 1.51 12.15 -12.20
CA ARG A 135 2.02 13.49 -11.94
C ARG A 135 3.39 13.40 -11.27
N SER A 136 4.37 14.12 -11.77
CA SER A 136 5.67 14.21 -11.12
C SER A 136 5.57 15.07 -9.86
N THR A 137 6.23 14.62 -8.80
CA THR A 137 6.45 15.43 -7.60
C THR A 137 7.71 16.28 -7.79
N GLY A 138 7.82 17.39 -7.05
CA GLY A 138 9.01 18.25 -7.10
C GLY A 138 10.33 17.55 -6.69
N GLN A 139 10.24 16.34 -6.14
CA GLN A 139 11.39 15.50 -5.75
C GLN A 139 11.67 14.37 -6.75
N GLY A 140 11.10 14.43 -7.97
CA GLY A 140 11.31 13.42 -9.01
C GLY A 140 10.51 12.12 -8.84
N GLY A 141 9.62 12.02 -7.85
CA GLY A 141 8.73 10.89 -7.69
C GLY A 141 7.49 10.99 -8.60
N LEU A 142 6.90 9.84 -8.97
CA LEU A 142 5.64 9.75 -9.69
C LEU A 142 4.51 9.41 -8.71
N VAL A 143 3.46 10.20 -8.73
CA VAL A 143 2.19 9.94 -8.03
C VAL A 143 1.06 9.85 -9.04
N TYR A 144 0.02 9.12 -8.72
CA TYR A 144 -1.10 8.88 -9.62
C TYR A 144 -2.37 9.46 -9.02
N TYR A 145 -3.18 10.10 -9.86
CA TYR A 145 -4.47 10.66 -9.48
C TYR A 145 -5.58 10.04 -10.30
N PHE A 146 -6.63 9.59 -9.63
CA PHE A 146 -7.90 9.36 -10.28
C PHE A 146 -8.50 10.70 -10.66
N LEU A 147 -8.89 10.85 -11.90
CA LEU A 147 -9.72 11.98 -12.33
C LEU A 147 -11.17 11.52 -12.36
N SER A 148 -12.00 12.22 -11.61
CA SER A 148 -13.46 12.04 -11.67
C SER A 148 -14.02 12.72 -12.94
N GLN A 149 -15.22 12.30 -13.36
CA GLN A 149 -15.98 12.96 -14.42
C GLN A 149 -16.26 14.43 -14.09
N SER A 150 -16.38 14.78 -12.80
CA SER A 150 -16.50 16.17 -12.33
C SER A 150 -15.22 17.01 -12.43
N GLY A 151 -14.08 16.39 -12.86
CA GLY A 151 -12.78 17.05 -12.94
C GLY A 151 -11.99 17.10 -11.63
N GLN A 152 -12.53 16.52 -10.55
CA GLN A 152 -11.80 16.41 -9.28
C GLN A 152 -10.73 15.34 -9.35
N GLY A 153 -9.57 15.60 -8.72
CA GLY A 153 -8.44 14.68 -8.65
C GLY A 153 -8.34 14.03 -7.26
N TYR A 154 -8.31 12.70 -7.22
CA TYR A 154 -8.13 11.90 -5.99
C TYR A 154 -6.79 11.17 -6.04
N LEU A 155 -5.96 11.35 -5.03
CA LEU A 155 -4.63 10.73 -4.97
C LEU A 155 -4.75 9.22 -4.75
N LEU A 156 -4.15 8.42 -5.64
CA LEU A 156 -4.02 6.98 -5.45
C LEU A 156 -3.04 6.69 -4.30
N PRO A 157 -3.44 5.96 -3.25
CA PRO A 157 -2.56 5.63 -2.13
C PRO A 157 -1.46 4.65 -2.56
N THR A 158 -0.23 5.13 -2.68
CA THR A 158 0.93 4.33 -3.16
C THR A 158 1.71 3.64 -2.05
N ARG A 159 1.42 3.94 -0.76
CA ARG A 159 2.14 3.43 0.41
C ARG A 159 1.49 2.21 1.07
N VAL A 160 0.46 1.66 0.45
CA VAL A 160 -0.27 0.50 0.98
C VAL A 160 0.50 -0.81 0.78
N ALA A 161 0.38 -1.71 1.74
CA ALA A 161 0.85 -3.08 1.59
C ALA A 161 0.02 -3.78 0.50
N GLY A 162 0.69 -4.46 -0.44
CA GLY A 162 -0.01 -5.10 -1.56
C GLY A 162 -0.42 -4.14 -2.68
N PHE A 163 0.30 -3.04 -2.88
CA PHE A 163 0.02 -2.04 -3.92
C PHE A 163 -0.22 -2.66 -5.32
N ALA A 164 0.56 -3.68 -5.71
CA ALA A 164 0.35 -4.37 -6.98
C ALA A 164 -1.03 -5.06 -7.07
N ARG A 165 -1.57 -5.57 -5.94
CA ARG A 165 -2.93 -6.15 -5.88
C ARG A 165 -3.99 -5.05 -5.98
N LEU A 166 -3.77 -3.91 -5.31
CA LEU A 166 -4.64 -2.74 -5.42
C LEU A 166 -4.74 -2.27 -6.88
N VAL A 167 -3.61 -2.11 -7.56
CA VAL A 167 -3.55 -1.64 -8.96
C VAL A 167 -4.27 -2.61 -9.89
N ARG A 168 -4.03 -3.94 -9.75
CA ARG A 168 -4.76 -4.94 -10.55
C ARG A 168 -6.28 -4.90 -10.32
N ARG A 169 -6.70 -4.64 -9.08
CA ARG A 169 -8.13 -4.51 -8.77
C ARG A 169 -8.72 -3.26 -9.44
N VAL A 170 -8.02 -2.14 -9.39
CA VAL A 170 -8.40 -0.90 -10.11
C VAL A 170 -8.53 -1.16 -11.62
N GLU A 171 -7.57 -1.86 -12.22
CA GLU A 171 -7.60 -2.22 -13.65
C GLU A 171 -8.81 -3.10 -13.98
N ALA A 172 -9.09 -4.11 -13.15
CA ALA A 172 -10.23 -5.01 -13.35
C ALA A 172 -11.58 -4.29 -13.27
N GLU A 173 -11.72 -3.30 -12.37
CA GLU A 173 -12.99 -2.58 -12.16
C GLU A 173 -13.19 -1.41 -13.14
N THR A 174 -12.10 -0.80 -13.61
CA THR A 174 -12.19 0.42 -14.47
C THR A 174 -11.84 0.16 -15.93
N GLY A 175 -11.16 -0.95 -16.24
CA GLY A 175 -10.61 -1.22 -17.58
C GLY A 175 -9.46 -0.27 -17.99
N ILE A 176 -8.96 0.57 -17.09
CA ILE A 176 -7.86 1.51 -17.37
C ILE A 176 -6.53 0.75 -17.35
N ASP A 177 -5.69 0.93 -18.37
CA ASP A 177 -4.34 0.35 -18.40
C ASP A 177 -3.50 0.91 -17.25
N THR A 178 -3.00 0.00 -16.41
CA THR A 178 -2.22 0.33 -15.22
C THR A 178 -0.78 -0.19 -15.29
N ARG A 179 -0.31 -0.66 -16.44
CA ARG A 179 1.04 -1.24 -16.62
C ARG A 179 2.17 -0.30 -16.23
N ASP A 180 1.97 0.99 -16.40
CA ASP A 180 2.95 2.03 -16.06
C ASP A 180 2.87 2.47 -14.60
N VAL A 181 1.90 1.97 -13.82
CA VAL A 181 1.69 2.38 -12.43
C VAL A 181 2.66 1.64 -11.52
N LYS A 182 3.66 2.37 -11.03
CA LYS A 182 4.70 1.85 -10.12
C LYS A 182 4.51 2.41 -8.70
N PRO A 183 4.91 1.66 -7.66
CA PRO A 183 4.91 2.18 -6.29
C PRO A 183 5.90 3.36 -6.19
N LEU A 184 5.52 4.40 -5.43
CA LEU A 184 6.31 5.63 -5.27
C LEU A 184 7.69 5.35 -4.65
N SER A 185 7.79 4.35 -3.78
CA SER A 185 9.02 4.03 -3.08
C SER A 185 9.23 2.53 -3.00
N GLN A 186 10.46 2.11 -3.26
CA GLN A 186 10.84 0.72 -3.16
C GLN A 186 11.04 0.30 -1.70
N PRO A 187 10.66 -0.91 -1.28
CA PRO A 187 10.78 -1.36 0.11
C PRO A 187 12.19 -1.23 0.70
N TRP A 188 13.23 -1.42 -0.12
CA TRP A 188 14.62 -1.36 0.31
C TRP A 188 15.03 0.02 0.85
N MET A 189 14.42 1.11 0.35
CA MET A 189 14.66 2.48 0.88
C MET A 189 14.28 2.57 2.34
N TYR A 190 13.15 1.97 2.73
CA TYR A 190 12.71 1.95 4.14
C TYR A 190 13.59 1.06 5.00
N ILE A 191 14.16 -0.02 4.45
CA ILE A 191 15.11 -0.88 5.17
C ILE A 191 16.40 -0.11 5.46
N ILE A 192 16.95 0.62 4.50
CA ILE A 192 18.14 1.47 4.72
C ILE A 192 17.81 2.56 5.74
N LEU A 193 16.68 3.24 5.58
CA LEU A 193 16.27 4.29 6.52
C LEU A 193 16.09 3.72 7.93
N LEU A 194 15.54 2.52 8.08
CA LEU A 194 15.43 1.84 9.36
C LEU A 194 16.80 1.53 9.96
N GLY A 195 17.74 1.03 9.14
CA GLY A 195 19.12 0.77 9.58
C GLY A 195 19.83 2.03 10.09
N LEU A 196 19.70 3.14 9.35
CA LEU A 196 20.22 4.44 9.79
C LEU A 196 19.53 4.94 11.06
N THR A 197 18.23 4.72 11.20
CA THR A 197 17.47 5.09 12.40
C THR A 197 17.93 4.29 13.62
N VAL A 198 18.17 2.98 13.47
CA VAL A 198 18.69 2.15 14.56
C VAL A 198 20.10 2.60 14.98
N MET A 199 20.94 2.94 14.00
CA MET A 199 22.27 3.51 14.30
C MET A 199 22.15 4.84 15.07
N LEU A 200 21.26 5.72 14.67
CA LEU A 200 21.01 6.99 15.36
C LEU A 200 20.54 6.74 16.80
N LEU A 201 19.57 5.85 17.01
CA LEU A 201 19.10 5.47 18.34
C LEU A 201 20.22 4.88 19.22
N ALA A 202 21.14 4.12 18.64
CA ALA A 202 22.30 3.58 19.37
C ALA A 202 23.25 4.70 19.81
N ILE A 203 23.49 5.70 18.95
CA ILE A 203 24.31 6.88 19.28
C ILE A 203 23.62 7.71 20.36
N ASP A 204 22.33 7.98 20.24
CA ASP A 204 21.55 8.72 21.24
C ASP A 204 21.58 8.02 22.60
N GLY A 205 21.35 6.70 22.61
CA GLY A 205 21.43 5.89 23.83
C GLY A 205 22.82 5.93 24.47
N TRP A 206 23.87 5.83 23.65
CA TRP A 206 25.27 5.95 24.13
C TRP A 206 25.53 7.31 24.73
N THR A 207 25.15 8.41 24.07
CA THR A 207 25.41 9.78 24.53
C THR A 207 24.64 10.08 25.83
N ILE A 208 23.37 9.66 25.93
CA ILE A 208 22.56 9.83 27.12
C ILE A 208 23.16 9.02 28.29
N TRP A 209 23.57 7.78 28.04
CA TRP A 209 24.18 6.92 29.06
C TRP A 209 25.49 7.49 29.57
N THR A 210 26.38 7.95 28.70
CA THR A 210 27.64 8.57 29.09
C THR A 210 27.43 9.87 29.88
N ALA A 211 26.46 10.70 29.46
CA ALA A 211 26.10 11.91 30.19
C ALA A 211 25.60 11.59 31.62
N ALA A 212 24.73 10.58 31.77
CA ALA A 212 24.18 10.16 33.05
C ALA A 212 25.23 9.53 33.99
N THR A 213 26.29 8.90 33.45
CA THR A 213 27.35 8.27 34.26
C THR A 213 28.49 9.22 34.63
N LEU A 214 28.65 10.32 33.88
CA LEU A 214 29.71 11.31 34.12
C LEU A 214 29.27 12.53 34.95
N THR A 215 27.95 12.70 35.15
CA THR A 215 27.41 13.71 36.09
C THR A 215 27.24 13.06 37.46
N PRO A 216 28.10 13.35 38.43
CA PRO A 216 28.01 12.85 39.82
C PRO A 216 26.81 13.46 40.55
#